data_456c915cd2499fcb63e0c19ddcb009b4
#
_entry.id   456c915cd2499fcb63e0c19ddcb009b4
#
_cell.length_a   1.000
_cell.length_b   1.000
_cell.length_c   1.000
_cell.angle_alpha   90.00
_cell.angle_beta   90.00
_cell.angle_gamma   90.00
#
_symmetry.space_group_name_H-M   'P 1'
#
loop_
_entity.id
_entity.type
_entity.pdbx_description
1 polymer ?
#
loop_
_entity_poly.entity_id
_entity_poly.type
_entity_poly.pdbx_seq_one_letter_code
_entity_poly.pdbx_strand_id
1 'polypeptide(L)'
;MNASAQLSFPVVIIGAGPTGVTAATLLAQHGVQCLLLERWATVYPQPRAVHLDDEIYRILAQLGIAEQFATISRPGAGMRLLDHRGQILSQIARAPIGTHGYPQANMFDQPELEQLLRANLTNYPQVSLRGGVEVTTIAHISASQVQVTFTDRDSGDEHKVTATYVLGCDGANSVVRAAIGASMTARRFAQRWLVVDLNTDADLGHWDGVHHLCDPDRATTFMRVGERRYRWEFKLHPGETAADYDTVEKLRPLIAVWTGASAISELTLIRVTEYTFRAHVASHWRDRNVFILGDAAHLTPPFVGQGMGAGIRDAANLTWKLAGVLDGQLPTHVLDTYEQERKPHAWKMITIALAVGAAMTARGTAATAIRNLLVPRLQYIPGLRSRIQHSGTPALTRSALVNKTPRCRQLAGTQIPNLVLSQGHRIDTLLGSGFALVASETVDADQQAQLRRRGAAIIVEPRGSELDRWLRRG
;
A
#
# COMPACT_ATOMS: atom_id res chain seq x y z
N MET A 1 -7.46 -47.81 -5.27
CA MET A 1 -6.75 -46.54 -5.23
C MET A 1 -7.78 -45.42 -5.44
N ASN A 2 -8.34 -44.88 -4.35
CA ASN A 2 -9.21 -43.72 -4.43
C ASN A 2 -8.39 -42.52 -4.89
N ALA A 3 -8.59 -42.06 -6.12
CA ALA A 3 -8.13 -40.75 -6.52
C ALA A 3 -8.86 -39.74 -5.61
N SER A 4 -8.21 -39.25 -4.56
CA SER A 4 -8.72 -38.14 -3.79
C SER A 4 -9.00 -37.01 -4.78
N ALA A 5 -10.24 -36.57 -4.87
CA ALA A 5 -10.62 -35.49 -5.77
C ALA A 5 -9.67 -34.30 -5.51
N GLN A 6 -8.86 -33.97 -6.50
CA GLN A 6 -7.90 -32.90 -6.40
C GLN A 6 -8.69 -31.60 -6.26
N LEU A 7 -8.55 -30.92 -5.12
CA LEU A 7 -9.23 -29.64 -4.85
C LEU A 7 -8.84 -28.62 -5.92
N SER A 8 -9.83 -28.00 -6.53
CA SER A 8 -9.63 -26.99 -7.58
C SER A 8 -10.34 -25.69 -7.22
N PHE A 9 -9.65 -24.57 -7.43
CA PHE A 9 -10.15 -23.23 -7.16
C PHE A 9 -9.99 -22.33 -8.40
N PRO A 10 -10.92 -21.40 -8.65
CA PRO A 10 -10.70 -20.35 -9.63
C PRO A 10 -9.43 -19.56 -9.35
N VAL A 11 -9.16 -19.20 -8.08
CA VAL A 11 -8.00 -18.43 -7.68
C VAL A 11 -7.37 -19.02 -6.42
N VAL A 12 -6.04 -19.18 -6.42
CA VAL A 12 -5.23 -19.44 -5.22
C VAL A 12 -4.36 -18.22 -4.95
N ILE A 13 -4.41 -17.71 -3.72
CA ILE A 13 -3.64 -16.56 -3.25
C ILE A 13 -2.60 -17.06 -2.25
N ILE A 14 -1.34 -16.69 -2.44
CA ILE A 14 -0.22 -17.11 -1.59
C ILE A 14 0.25 -15.91 -0.77
N GLY A 15 0.08 -15.98 0.55
CA GLY A 15 0.33 -14.92 1.52
C GLY A 15 -0.93 -14.17 1.95
N ALA A 16 -1.27 -14.25 3.25
CA ALA A 16 -2.42 -13.55 3.87
C ALA A 16 -2.01 -12.29 4.65
N GLY A 17 -1.01 -11.56 4.14
CA GLY A 17 -0.74 -10.18 4.54
C GLY A 17 -1.77 -9.21 3.94
N PRO A 18 -1.64 -7.88 4.19
CA PRO A 18 -2.63 -6.88 3.75
C PRO A 18 -2.99 -6.96 2.26
N THR A 19 -2.01 -7.20 1.38
CA THR A 19 -2.24 -7.33 -0.07
C THR A 19 -3.10 -8.56 -0.41
N GLY A 20 -2.75 -9.72 0.14
CA GLY A 20 -3.45 -10.97 -0.19
C GLY A 20 -4.87 -11.01 0.37
N VAL A 21 -5.07 -10.53 1.60
CA VAL A 21 -6.41 -10.45 2.21
C VAL A 21 -7.28 -9.43 1.46
N THR A 22 -6.72 -8.29 1.06
CA THR A 22 -7.43 -7.32 0.19
C THR A 22 -7.84 -7.97 -1.14
N ALA A 23 -6.94 -8.70 -1.79
CA ALA A 23 -7.24 -9.39 -3.04
C ALA A 23 -8.35 -10.45 -2.85
N ALA A 24 -8.28 -11.25 -1.78
CA ALA A 24 -9.28 -12.25 -1.46
C ALA A 24 -10.68 -11.64 -1.23
N THR A 25 -10.74 -10.56 -0.44
CA THR A 25 -12.00 -9.86 -0.16
C THR A 25 -12.61 -9.26 -1.42
N LEU A 26 -11.81 -8.57 -2.24
CA LEU A 26 -12.29 -7.95 -3.47
C LEU A 26 -12.77 -9.00 -4.49
N LEU A 27 -12.07 -10.13 -4.63
CA LEU A 27 -12.51 -11.25 -5.46
C LEU A 27 -13.82 -11.84 -4.96
N ALA A 28 -13.95 -12.02 -3.64
CA ALA A 28 -15.17 -12.54 -3.05
C ALA A 28 -16.38 -11.60 -3.22
N GLN A 29 -16.19 -10.29 -3.20
CA GLN A 29 -17.23 -9.30 -3.53
C GLN A 29 -17.73 -9.44 -4.97
N HIS A 30 -16.91 -9.99 -5.87
CA HIS A 30 -17.30 -10.36 -7.23
C HIS A 30 -17.77 -11.83 -7.35
N GLY A 31 -18.01 -12.54 -6.24
CA GLY A 31 -18.47 -13.93 -6.23
C GLY A 31 -17.41 -14.98 -6.58
N VAL A 32 -16.14 -14.59 -6.70
CA VAL A 32 -15.05 -15.51 -7.07
C VAL A 32 -14.60 -16.29 -5.85
N GLN A 33 -14.62 -17.63 -5.96
CA GLN A 33 -14.07 -18.50 -4.93
C GLN A 33 -12.53 -18.44 -4.94
N CYS A 34 -11.91 -18.34 -3.75
CA CYS A 34 -10.47 -18.37 -3.61
C CYS A 34 -10.01 -19.13 -2.36
N LEU A 35 -8.85 -19.78 -2.53
CA LEU A 35 -8.08 -20.36 -1.43
C LEU A 35 -6.91 -19.42 -1.11
N LEU A 36 -6.84 -18.97 0.14
CA LEU A 36 -5.78 -18.12 0.66
C LEU A 36 -4.85 -18.97 1.56
N LEU A 37 -3.58 -19.09 1.16
CA LEU A 37 -2.56 -19.89 1.86
C LEU A 37 -1.60 -18.96 2.61
N GLU A 38 -1.37 -19.23 3.89
CA GLU A 38 -0.51 -18.40 4.74
C GLU A 38 0.44 -19.26 5.58
N ARG A 39 1.71 -18.88 5.61
CA ARG A 39 2.75 -19.60 6.36
C ARG A 39 2.59 -19.51 7.89
N TRP A 40 1.98 -18.44 8.38
CA TRP A 40 1.71 -18.24 9.80
C TRP A 40 0.30 -18.71 10.15
N ALA A 41 0.16 -19.46 11.23
CA ALA A 41 -1.16 -19.89 11.72
C ALA A 41 -2.04 -18.70 12.13
N THR A 42 -1.42 -17.66 12.68
CA THR A 42 -2.08 -16.43 13.11
C THR A 42 -1.49 -15.20 12.41
N VAL A 43 -1.98 -14.00 12.73
CA VAL A 43 -1.38 -12.75 12.28
C VAL A 43 0.04 -12.63 12.82
N TYR A 44 0.97 -12.18 11.96
CA TYR A 44 2.34 -11.93 12.37
C TYR A 44 2.40 -10.76 13.36
N PRO A 45 2.93 -10.97 14.59
CA PRO A 45 2.74 -10.01 15.68
C PRO A 45 3.61 -8.74 15.58
N GLN A 46 4.59 -8.71 14.68
CA GLN A 46 5.51 -7.58 14.60
C GLN A 46 5.05 -6.54 13.58
N PRO A 47 4.88 -5.27 14.01
CA PRO A 47 4.45 -4.20 13.14
C PRO A 47 5.53 -3.84 12.10
N ARG A 48 5.13 -3.70 10.84
CA ARG A 48 5.99 -3.26 9.73
C ARG A 48 5.57 -1.88 9.25
N ALA A 49 4.43 -1.78 8.57
CA ALA A 49 3.83 -0.52 8.17
C ALA A 49 3.12 0.16 9.35
N VAL A 50 3.09 1.49 9.33
CA VAL A 50 2.46 2.32 10.39
C VAL A 50 1.68 3.50 9.82
N HIS A 51 1.62 3.61 8.49
CA HIS A 51 0.99 4.74 7.81
C HIS A 51 0.26 4.27 6.55
N LEU A 52 -0.92 4.84 6.31
CA LEU A 52 -1.61 4.76 5.01
C LEU A 52 -2.25 6.11 4.66
N ASP A 53 -2.46 6.33 3.36
CA ASP A 53 -3.11 7.52 2.84
C ASP A 53 -4.63 7.36 2.66
N ASP A 54 -5.31 8.44 2.28
CA ASP A 54 -6.75 8.48 2.05
C ASP A 54 -7.22 7.59 0.89
N GLU A 55 -6.37 7.33 -0.10
CA GLU A 55 -6.68 6.39 -1.19
C GLU A 55 -6.79 4.95 -0.65
N ILE A 56 -5.83 4.54 0.20
CA ILE A 56 -5.88 3.23 0.82
C ILE A 56 -7.05 3.14 1.80
N TYR A 57 -7.32 4.19 2.56
CA TYR A 57 -8.50 4.23 3.44
C TYR A 57 -9.80 4.02 2.65
N ARG A 58 -9.92 4.65 1.45
CA ARG A 58 -11.06 4.44 0.54
C ARG A 58 -11.17 2.98 0.09
N ILE A 59 -10.04 2.30 -0.16
CA ILE A 59 -10.06 0.86 -0.46
C ILE A 59 -10.53 0.05 0.76
N LEU A 60 -10.08 0.38 1.99
CA LEU A 60 -10.58 -0.26 3.21
C LEU A 60 -12.10 -0.03 3.38
N ALA A 61 -12.60 1.13 2.99
CA ALA A 61 -14.06 1.39 2.97
C ALA A 61 -14.78 0.51 1.94
N GLN A 62 -14.21 0.30 0.77
CA GLN A 62 -14.74 -0.66 -0.21
C GLN A 62 -14.76 -2.09 0.32
N LEU A 63 -13.78 -2.47 1.17
CA LEU A 63 -13.79 -3.76 1.87
C LEU A 63 -14.85 -3.85 2.97
N GLY A 64 -15.49 -2.75 3.34
CA GLY A 64 -16.51 -2.67 4.39
C GLY A 64 -15.97 -2.52 5.81
N ILE A 65 -14.73 -2.08 5.99
CA ILE A 65 -14.06 -2.00 7.31
C ILE A 65 -13.65 -0.59 7.73
N ALA A 66 -14.16 0.45 7.06
CA ALA A 66 -13.77 1.83 7.34
C ALA A 66 -14.05 2.29 8.77
N GLU A 67 -15.22 1.94 9.31
CA GLU A 67 -15.63 2.32 10.67
C GLU A 67 -14.76 1.63 11.72
N GLN A 68 -14.53 0.32 11.56
CA GLN A 68 -13.66 -0.45 12.45
C GLN A 68 -12.20 0.05 12.36
N PHE A 69 -11.71 0.37 11.16
CA PHE A 69 -10.38 0.93 11.00
C PHE A 69 -10.25 2.31 11.67
N ALA A 70 -11.30 3.13 11.68
CA ALA A 70 -11.29 4.40 12.40
C ALA A 70 -11.01 4.25 13.90
N THR A 71 -11.42 3.13 14.51
CA THR A 71 -11.21 2.87 15.95
C THR A 71 -9.77 2.43 16.32
N ILE A 72 -9.01 1.94 15.33
CA ILE A 72 -7.62 1.46 15.52
C ILE A 72 -6.58 2.37 14.84
N SER A 73 -7.01 3.48 14.27
CA SER A 73 -6.14 4.42 13.57
C SER A 73 -6.31 5.83 14.10
N ARG A 74 -5.33 6.67 13.83
CA ARG A 74 -5.38 8.10 14.16
C ARG A 74 -4.95 8.95 12.96
N PRO A 75 -5.62 10.09 12.68
CA PRO A 75 -5.17 11.01 11.66
C PRO A 75 -3.76 11.54 11.97
N GLY A 76 -2.89 11.52 10.98
CA GLY A 76 -1.56 12.12 11.07
C GLY A 76 -1.54 13.52 10.49
N ALA A 77 -0.89 14.47 11.18
CA ALA A 77 -0.82 15.88 10.75
C ALA A 77 0.06 16.09 9.50
N GLY A 78 0.89 15.10 9.13
CA GLY A 78 1.75 15.15 7.94
C GLY A 78 3.19 14.76 8.21
N MET A 79 4.14 15.45 7.54
CA MET A 79 5.58 15.15 7.61
C MET A 79 6.40 16.43 7.76
N ARG A 80 7.41 16.40 8.62
CA ARG A 80 8.43 17.44 8.77
C ARG A 80 9.81 16.92 8.40
N LEU A 81 10.58 17.72 7.69
CA LEU A 81 12.02 17.57 7.59
C LEU A 81 12.65 18.56 8.57
N LEU A 82 13.46 18.05 9.48
CA LEU A 82 14.16 18.82 10.53
C LEU A 82 15.66 18.81 10.24
N ASP A 83 16.37 19.88 10.58
CA ASP A 83 17.83 19.85 10.60
C ASP A 83 18.34 19.13 11.87
N HIS A 84 19.66 19.01 12.02
CA HIS A 84 20.30 18.38 13.17
C HIS A 84 20.06 19.12 14.52
N ARG A 85 19.53 20.36 14.49
CA ARG A 85 19.14 21.15 15.66
C ARG A 85 17.64 21.06 15.93
N GLY A 86 16.89 20.27 15.16
CA GLY A 86 15.44 20.15 15.27
C GLY A 86 14.68 21.32 14.63
N GLN A 87 15.33 22.21 13.87
CA GLN A 87 14.65 23.30 13.18
C GLN A 87 13.94 22.77 11.91
N ILE A 88 12.75 23.30 11.66
CA ILE A 88 11.92 22.87 10.51
C ILE A 88 12.53 23.39 9.21
N LEU A 89 13.02 22.48 8.37
CA LEU A 89 13.45 22.75 7.00
C LEU A 89 12.25 22.78 6.05
N SER A 90 11.30 21.89 6.24
CA SER A 90 10.08 21.81 5.44
C SER A 90 8.97 21.09 6.22
N GLN A 91 7.73 21.52 6.01
CA GLN A 91 6.55 20.87 6.57
C GLN A 91 5.52 20.64 5.48
N ILE A 92 5.08 19.40 5.34
CA ILE A 92 4.01 18.96 4.46
C ILE A 92 2.82 18.61 5.36
N ALA A 93 1.89 19.54 5.51
CA ALA A 93 0.65 19.29 6.25
C ALA A 93 -0.30 18.40 5.45
N ARG A 94 -1.07 17.58 6.14
CA ARG A 94 -2.11 16.72 5.58
C ARG A 94 -3.50 17.22 6.00
N ALA A 95 -4.44 17.17 5.07
CA ALA A 95 -5.80 17.59 5.33
C ALA A 95 -6.54 16.55 6.18
N PRO A 96 -7.44 16.99 7.08
CA PRO A 96 -8.33 16.09 7.82
C PRO A 96 -9.25 15.29 6.90
N ILE A 97 -9.61 15.84 5.75
CA ILE A 97 -10.34 15.16 4.69
C ILE A 97 -9.63 15.45 3.38
N GLY A 98 -9.13 14.38 2.74
CA GLY A 98 -8.48 14.45 1.44
C GLY A 98 -9.43 14.23 0.27
N THR A 99 -8.87 14.16 -0.92
CA THR A 99 -9.61 13.98 -2.18
C THR A 99 -10.42 12.67 -2.19
N HIS A 100 -9.99 11.66 -1.45
CA HIS A 100 -10.66 10.37 -1.36
C HIS A 100 -11.71 10.30 -0.24
N GLY A 101 -11.99 11.43 0.45
CA GLY A 101 -13.05 11.54 1.45
C GLY A 101 -12.69 11.07 2.85
N TYR A 102 -11.42 10.79 3.10
CA TYR A 102 -10.85 10.32 4.36
C TYR A 102 -9.63 11.16 4.76
N PRO A 103 -9.12 11.06 5.99
CA PRO A 103 -7.90 11.77 6.38
C PRO A 103 -6.72 11.38 5.47
N GLN A 104 -5.97 12.38 5.01
CA GLN A 104 -4.88 12.18 4.05
C GLN A 104 -3.69 11.38 4.60
N ALA A 105 -3.56 11.28 5.90
CA ALA A 105 -2.56 10.46 6.57
C ALA A 105 -3.19 9.78 7.77
N ASN A 106 -2.97 8.50 7.93
CA ASN A 106 -3.53 7.72 9.02
C ASN A 106 -2.43 6.84 9.59
N MET A 107 -2.19 6.98 10.90
CA MET A 107 -1.24 6.18 11.65
C MET A 107 -1.98 4.99 12.28
N PHE A 108 -1.38 3.80 12.23
CA PHE A 108 -2.01 2.57 12.74
C PHE A 108 -0.97 1.52 13.09
N ASP A 109 -1.38 0.50 13.85
CA ASP A 109 -0.59 -0.70 14.10
C ASP A 109 -0.95 -1.79 13.07
N GLN A 110 0.04 -2.25 12.29
CA GLN A 110 -0.22 -3.23 11.22
C GLN A 110 -0.83 -4.54 11.71
N PRO A 111 -0.40 -5.17 12.84
CA PRO A 111 -1.07 -6.35 13.38
C PRO A 111 -2.57 -6.15 13.63
N GLU A 112 -3.00 -4.99 14.15
CA GLU A 112 -4.41 -4.68 14.38
C GLU A 112 -5.18 -4.57 13.05
N LEU A 113 -4.60 -3.91 12.04
CA LEU A 113 -5.18 -3.86 10.71
C LEU A 113 -5.27 -5.26 10.07
N GLU A 114 -4.23 -6.10 10.20
CA GLU A 114 -4.26 -7.46 9.66
C GLU A 114 -5.29 -8.33 10.37
N GLN A 115 -5.47 -8.19 11.69
CA GLN A 115 -6.54 -8.86 12.43
C GLN A 115 -7.91 -8.43 11.92
N LEU A 116 -8.13 -7.12 11.73
CA LEU A 116 -9.36 -6.58 11.19
C LEU A 116 -9.65 -7.09 9.78
N LEU A 117 -8.65 -7.08 8.90
CA LEU A 117 -8.77 -7.61 7.54
C LEU A 117 -9.11 -9.10 7.53
N ARG A 118 -8.45 -9.93 8.36
CA ARG A 118 -8.73 -11.37 8.44
C ARG A 118 -10.09 -11.65 9.09
N ALA A 119 -10.48 -10.91 10.12
CA ALA A 119 -11.80 -11.01 10.72
C ALA A 119 -12.90 -10.71 9.68
N ASN A 120 -12.70 -9.73 8.81
CA ASN A 120 -13.64 -9.39 7.75
C ASN A 120 -13.86 -10.53 6.74
N LEU A 121 -12.89 -11.45 6.56
CA LEU A 121 -13.07 -12.60 5.65
C LEU A 121 -14.22 -13.52 6.09
N THR A 122 -14.60 -13.52 7.34
CA THR A 122 -15.74 -14.33 7.83
C THR A 122 -17.07 -13.93 7.18
N ASN A 123 -17.17 -12.72 6.64
CA ASN A 123 -18.33 -12.25 5.89
C ASN A 123 -18.38 -12.78 4.45
N TYR A 124 -17.35 -13.48 4.00
CA TYR A 124 -17.18 -13.93 2.62
C TYR A 124 -16.98 -15.45 2.55
N PRO A 125 -18.05 -16.25 2.48
CA PRO A 125 -17.98 -17.73 2.43
C PRO A 125 -17.24 -18.26 1.18
N GLN A 126 -17.00 -17.41 0.19
CA GLN A 126 -16.20 -17.72 -0.99
C GLN A 126 -14.69 -17.84 -0.71
N VAL A 127 -14.21 -17.31 0.43
CA VAL A 127 -12.79 -17.34 0.80
C VAL A 127 -12.53 -18.45 1.79
N SER A 128 -11.62 -19.35 1.45
CA SER A 128 -11.07 -20.34 2.37
C SER A 128 -9.66 -19.90 2.78
N LEU A 129 -9.45 -19.50 4.04
CA LEU A 129 -8.13 -19.19 4.58
C LEU A 129 -7.54 -20.45 5.26
N ARG A 130 -6.34 -20.85 4.83
CA ARG A 130 -5.53 -21.88 5.48
C ARG A 130 -4.21 -21.28 5.95
N GLY A 131 -4.08 -21.09 7.26
CA GLY A 131 -2.82 -20.69 7.91
C GLY A 131 -1.97 -21.88 8.32
N GLY A 132 -0.70 -21.66 8.68
CA GLY A 132 0.23 -22.70 9.10
C GLY A 132 0.75 -23.55 7.93
N VAL A 133 0.66 -23.08 6.68
CA VAL A 133 1.09 -23.86 5.50
C VAL A 133 2.14 -23.12 4.69
N GLU A 134 3.15 -23.83 4.24
CA GLU A 134 4.24 -23.27 3.43
C GLU A 134 4.15 -23.78 1.98
N VAL A 135 3.96 -22.84 1.05
CA VAL A 135 3.94 -23.15 -0.39
C VAL A 135 5.37 -23.43 -0.83
N THR A 136 5.56 -24.59 -1.48
CA THR A 136 6.87 -25.07 -1.91
C THR A 136 7.05 -25.03 -3.43
N THR A 137 5.99 -25.27 -4.19
CA THR A 137 6.06 -25.36 -5.65
C THR A 137 4.83 -24.78 -6.33
N ILE A 138 5.05 -24.04 -7.41
CA ILE A 138 4.03 -23.56 -8.33
C ILE A 138 4.43 -24.02 -9.73
N ALA A 139 3.57 -24.75 -10.41
CA ALA A 139 3.85 -25.29 -11.74
C ALA A 139 2.63 -25.20 -12.66
N HIS A 140 2.83 -24.73 -13.89
CA HIS A 140 1.79 -24.83 -14.91
C HIS A 140 1.63 -26.31 -15.33
N ILE A 141 0.44 -26.86 -15.18
CA ILE A 141 0.10 -28.22 -15.61
C ILE A 141 -0.62 -28.27 -16.95
N SER A 142 -1.20 -27.12 -17.36
CA SER A 142 -1.76 -26.92 -18.69
C SER A 142 -1.73 -25.43 -19.06
N ALA A 143 -2.26 -25.07 -20.22
CA ALA A 143 -2.42 -23.67 -20.62
C ALA A 143 -3.35 -22.86 -19.70
N SER A 144 -4.29 -23.54 -19.02
CA SER A 144 -5.33 -22.93 -18.20
C SER A 144 -5.26 -23.28 -16.70
N GLN A 145 -4.32 -24.13 -16.29
CA GLN A 145 -4.25 -24.62 -14.93
C GLN A 145 -2.84 -24.57 -14.34
N VAL A 146 -2.79 -24.17 -13.09
CA VAL A 146 -1.58 -24.10 -12.26
C VAL A 146 -1.76 -25.02 -11.07
N GLN A 147 -0.79 -25.86 -10.78
CA GLN A 147 -0.72 -26.66 -9.56
C GLN A 147 0.09 -25.91 -8.50
N VAL A 148 -0.46 -25.83 -7.30
CA VAL A 148 0.21 -25.29 -6.11
C VAL A 148 0.41 -26.44 -5.13
N THR A 149 1.65 -26.69 -4.76
CA THR A 149 2.03 -27.65 -3.72
C THR A 149 2.42 -26.88 -2.45
N PHE A 150 1.93 -27.34 -1.31
CA PHE A 150 2.24 -26.74 -0.03
C PHE A 150 2.30 -27.82 1.06
N THR A 151 3.07 -27.53 2.11
CA THR A 151 3.26 -28.41 3.25
C THR A 151 2.63 -27.80 4.49
N ASP A 152 1.88 -28.59 5.24
CA ASP A 152 1.42 -28.23 6.56
C ASP A 152 2.64 -28.18 7.50
N ARG A 153 2.83 -27.07 8.21
CA ARG A 153 4.05 -26.82 8.99
C ARG A 153 4.08 -27.61 10.30
N ASP A 154 2.92 -28.00 10.80
CA ASP A 154 2.82 -28.76 12.06
C ASP A 154 2.94 -30.26 11.81
N SER A 155 2.24 -30.81 10.80
CA SER A 155 2.27 -32.25 10.49
C SER A 155 3.34 -32.66 9.49
N GLY A 156 3.82 -31.74 8.65
CA GLY A 156 4.72 -32.02 7.54
C GLY A 156 4.03 -32.62 6.31
N ASP A 157 2.71 -32.75 6.30
CA ASP A 157 1.96 -33.34 5.21
C ASP A 157 1.97 -32.46 3.95
N GLU A 158 2.26 -33.08 2.80
CA GLU A 158 2.20 -32.40 1.51
C GLU A 158 0.78 -32.44 0.94
N HIS A 159 0.35 -31.28 0.44
CA HIS A 159 -0.94 -31.09 -0.21
C HIS A 159 -0.78 -30.48 -1.60
N LYS A 160 -1.67 -30.82 -2.51
CA LYS A 160 -1.72 -30.28 -3.87
C LYS A 160 -3.10 -29.77 -4.21
N VAL A 161 -3.16 -28.57 -4.75
CA VAL A 161 -4.39 -27.96 -5.27
C VAL A 161 -4.14 -27.45 -6.69
N THR A 162 -5.21 -27.36 -7.48
CA THR A 162 -5.15 -26.74 -8.80
C THR A 162 -5.88 -25.39 -8.78
N ALA A 163 -5.40 -24.46 -9.59
CA ALA A 163 -6.00 -23.14 -9.75
C ALA A 163 -6.05 -22.74 -11.23
N THR A 164 -7.06 -21.95 -11.60
CA THR A 164 -7.05 -21.26 -12.88
C THR A 164 -6.04 -20.13 -12.85
N TYR A 165 -6.00 -19.36 -11.74
CA TYR A 165 -5.04 -18.27 -11.52
C TYR A 165 -4.37 -18.36 -10.14
N VAL A 166 -3.12 -17.91 -10.06
CA VAL A 166 -2.36 -17.83 -8.83
C VAL A 166 -1.90 -16.38 -8.60
N LEU A 167 -2.13 -15.86 -7.39
CA LEU A 167 -1.69 -14.53 -6.96
C LEU A 167 -0.61 -14.67 -5.89
N GLY A 168 0.63 -14.30 -6.20
CA GLY A 168 1.74 -14.27 -5.25
C GLY A 168 1.74 -12.96 -4.46
N CYS A 169 1.25 -13.02 -3.23
CA CYS A 169 1.27 -11.94 -2.23
C CYS A 169 2.22 -12.28 -1.07
N ASP A 170 3.23 -13.11 -1.33
CA ASP A 170 4.10 -13.81 -0.40
C ASP A 170 5.34 -13.02 0.02
N GLY A 171 5.33 -11.71 -0.25
CA GLY A 171 6.29 -10.77 0.32
C GLY A 171 7.66 -10.76 -0.35
N ALA A 172 8.63 -10.13 0.32
CA ALA A 172 9.95 -9.82 -0.23
C ALA A 172 10.74 -11.04 -0.71
N ASN A 173 10.55 -12.19 -0.06
CA ASN A 173 11.24 -13.46 -0.37
C ASN A 173 10.32 -14.42 -1.18
N SER A 174 9.51 -13.87 -2.06
CA SER A 174 8.47 -14.56 -2.81
C SER A 174 8.95 -15.81 -3.55
N VAL A 175 8.33 -16.95 -3.23
CA VAL A 175 8.50 -18.21 -3.98
C VAL A 175 7.76 -18.13 -5.32
N VAL A 176 6.65 -17.39 -5.38
CA VAL A 176 5.89 -17.20 -6.63
C VAL A 176 6.71 -16.41 -7.64
N ARG A 177 7.40 -15.34 -7.21
CA ARG A 177 8.33 -14.59 -8.06
C ARG A 177 9.43 -15.49 -8.63
N ALA A 178 10.01 -16.35 -7.80
CA ALA A 178 11.02 -17.31 -8.25
C ALA A 178 10.44 -18.32 -9.25
N ALA A 179 9.23 -18.82 -9.01
CA ALA A 179 8.55 -19.77 -9.89
C ALA A 179 8.24 -19.22 -11.29
N ILE A 180 7.93 -17.93 -11.41
CA ILE A 180 7.75 -17.28 -12.72
C ILE A 180 9.08 -16.83 -13.34
N GLY A 181 10.22 -17.06 -12.71
CA GLY A 181 11.54 -16.67 -13.23
C GLY A 181 11.80 -15.16 -13.20
N ALA A 182 11.03 -14.37 -12.42
CA ALA A 182 11.20 -12.93 -12.35
C ALA A 182 12.38 -12.55 -11.45
N SER A 183 13.32 -11.77 -11.99
CA SER A 183 14.44 -11.20 -11.24
C SER A 183 14.08 -9.84 -10.66
N MET A 184 14.73 -9.45 -9.56
CA MET A 184 14.58 -8.10 -8.98
C MET A 184 15.60 -7.14 -9.58
N THR A 185 15.11 -6.10 -10.25
CA THR A 185 15.95 -4.99 -10.71
C THR A 185 16.13 -3.99 -9.57
N ALA A 186 17.38 -3.87 -9.11
CA ALA A 186 17.74 -2.97 -8.02
C ALA A 186 18.06 -1.57 -8.54
N ARG A 187 17.56 -0.52 -7.91
CA ARG A 187 18.28 0.76 -7.87
C ARG A 187 19.40 0.63 -6.82
N ARG A 188 20.58 1.23 -7.09
CA ARG A 188 21.74 1.17 -6.17
C ARG A 188 21.42 1.88 -4.83
N PHE A 189 20.46 1.32 -4.08
CA PHE A 189 20.02 1.79 -2.80
C PHE A 189 19.83 0.60 -1.86
N ALA A 190 20.66 0.54 -0.84
CA ALA A 190 20.51 -0.36 0.30
C ALA A 190 21.02 0.37 1.54
N GLN A 191 20.18 0.51 2.55
CA GLN A 191 20.54 1.16 3.81
C GLN A 191 20.04 0.31 4.97
N ARG A 192 20.91 0.09 5.96
CA ARG A 192 20.55 -0.60 7.20
C ARG A 192 20.00 0.41 8.19
N TRP A 193 18.87 0.08 8.77
CA TRP A 193 18.15 0.92 9.72
C TRP A 193 17.74 0.10 10.92
N LEU A 194 17.83 0.68 12.11
CA LEU A 194 17.28 0.18 13.35
C LEU A 194 15.87 0.74 13.50
N VAL A 195 14.89 -0.16 13.62
CA VAL A 195 13.49 0.21 13.92
C VAL A 195 13.20 -0.13 15.37
N VAL A 196 12.79 0.87 16.14
CA VAL A 196 12.52 0.80 17.56
C VAL A 196 11.06 1.18 17.81
N ASP A 197 10.30 0.29 18.43
CA ASP A 197 8.94 0.55 18.89
C ASP A 197 8.93 0.56 20.42
N LEU A 198 8.46 1.66 21.02
CA LEU A 198 8.32 1.84 22.47
C LEU A 198 6.87 2.22 22.81
N ASN A 199 6.40 1.77 23.95
CA ASN A 199 5.15 2.24 24.55
C ASN A 199 5.43 3.16 25.75
N THR A 200 4.59 4.19 25.91
CA THR A 200 4.52 5.03 27.11
C THR A 200 3.12 5.62 27.24
N ASP A 201 2.70 5.86 28.47
CA ASP A 201 1.49 6.64 28.79
C ASP A 201 1.75 8.14 28.79
N ALA A 202 3.03 8.56 28.81
CA ALA A 202 3.39 9.96 28.73
C ALA A 202 3.20 10.51 27.31
N ASP A 203 2.58 11.69 27.20
CA ASP A 203 2.62 12.45 25.97
C ASP A 203 3.98 13.11 25.82
N LEU A 204 4.72 12.74 24.78
CA LEU A 204 6.03 13.31 24.50
C LEU A 204 5.98 14.74 23.95
N GLY A 205 4.77 15.32 23.78
CA GLY A 205 4.57 16.73 23.42
C GLY A 205 5.00 17.10 21.99
N HIS A 206 5.15 16.14 21.09
CA HIS A 206 5.57 16.41 19.72
C HIS A 206 4.36 16.60 18.79
N TRP A 207 4.61 17.32 17.70
CA TRP A 207 3.61 17.45 16.62
C TRP A 207 3.21 16.09 16.06
N ASP A 208 1.92 15.86 15.86
CA ASP A 208 1.30 14.60 15.49
C ASP A 208 1.54 14.18 14.02
N GLY A 209 2.77 14.23 13.57
CA GLY A 209 3.19 13.83 12.24
C GLY A 209 4.48 13.03 12.27
N VAL A 210 4.95 12.70 11.07
CA VAL A 210 6.25 12.05 10.88
C VAL A 210 7.35 13.09 10.90
N HIS A 211 8.35 12.92 11.74
CA HIS A 211 9.54 13.77 11.80
C HIS A 211 10.72 13.05 11.19
N HIS A 212 11.30 13.62 10.14
CA HIS A 212 12.58 13.19 9.58
C HIS A 212 13.68 14.14 10.02
N LEU A 213 14.51 13.71 10.96
CA LEU A 213 15.70 14.43 11.39
C LEU A 213 16.83 14.17 10.37
N CYS A 214 17.18 15.21 9.65
CA CYS A 214 18.21 15.19 8.63
C CYS A 214 19.59 15.41 9.25
N ASP A 215 19.98 14.58 10.21
CA ASP A 215 21.29 14.64 10.84
C ASP A 215 22.35 14.01 9.91
N PRO A 216 23.45 14.73 9.59
CA PRO A 216 24.53 14.19 8.75
C PRO A 216 25.22 12.97 9.35
N ASP A 217 25.24 12.83 10.67
CA ASP A 217 25.80 11.69 11.36
C ASP A 217 24.80 10.53 11.38
N ARG A 218 23.61 10.74 11.95
CA ARG A 218 22.58 9.69 12.08
C ARG A 218 21.20 10.19 11.70
N ALA A 219 20.83 10.01 10.44
CA ALA A 219 19.46 10.29 9.99
C ALA A 219 18.45 9.47 10.80
N THR A 220 17.39 10.13 11.28
CA THR A 220 16.40 9.55 12.18
C THR A 220 14.99 9.86 11.71
N THR A 221 14.08 8.90 11.83
CA THR A 221 12.64 9.13 11.73
C THR A 221 11.99 8.92 13.09
N PHE A 222 11.06 9.80 13.47
CA PHE A 222 10.27 9.69 14.69
C PHE A 222 8.80 9.90 14.38
N MET A 223 7.93 9.12 15.03
CA MET A 223 6.48 9.26 14.89
C MET A 223 5.71 8.62 16.04
N ARG A 224 4.55 9.17 16.35
CA ARG A 224 3.54 8.54 17.19
C ARG A 224 2.65 7.66 16.31
N VAL A 225 2.54 6.36 16.60
CA VAL A 225 1.80 5.38 15.80
C VAL A 225 0.38 5.20 16.31
N GLY A 226 0.22 4.95 17.60
CA GLY A 226 -1.06 4.78 18.29
C GLY A 226 -1.19 5.74 19.46
N GLU A 227 -2.09 5.43 20.40
CA GLU A 227 -2.24 6.25 21.61
C GLU A 227 -1.01 6.22 22.50
N ARG A 228 -0.41 5.05 22.67
CA ARG A 228 0.72 4.79 23.57
C ARG A 228 2.00 4.41 22.85
N ARG A 229 1.94 4.09 21.54
CA ARG A 229 3.07 3.60 20.76
C ARG A 229 3.77 4.70 20.01
N TYR A 230 5.08 4.73 20.15
CA TYR A 230 6.00 5.59 19.40
C TYR A 230 7.02 4.75 18.66
N ARG A 231 7.40 5.20 17.47
CA ARG A 231 8.40 4.57 16.61
C ARG A 231 9.54 5.51 16.33
N TRP A 232 10.76 4.98 16.46
CA TRP A 232 11.97 5.58 15.96
C TRP A 232 12.59 4.67 14.90
N GLU A 233 13.21 5.29 13.90
CA GLU A 233 13.99 4.59 12.90
C GLU A 233 15.32 5.33 12.79
N PHE A 234 16.44 4.64 13.07
CA PHE A 234 17.78 5.19 13.07
C PHE A 234 18.62 4.54 11.98
N LYS A 235 19.31 5.35 11.17
CA LYS A 235 20.27 4.82 10.22
C LYS A 235 21.46 4.22 10.99
N LEU A 236 21.75 2.93 10.76
CA LEU A 236 22.86 2.25 11.37
C LEU A 236 24.20 2.65 10.74
N HIS A 237 25.21 2.81 11.57
CA HIS A 237 26.60 2.92 11.12
C HIS A 237 27.16 1.55 10.71
N PRO A 238 28.27 1.52 9.95
CA PRO A 238 28.97 0.27 9.69
C PRO A 238 29.37 -0.43 11.01
N GLY A 239 29.05 -1.72 11.12
CA GLY A 239 29.37 -2.54 12.30
C GLY A 239 28.30 -2.55 13.39
N GLU A 240 27.39 -1.57 13.43
CA GLU A 240 26.27 -1.57 14.40
C GLU A 240 25.22 -2.63 14.03
N THR A 241 24.58 -3.20 15.05
CA THR A 241 23.53 -4.21 14.94
C THR A 241 22.38 -3.91 15.91
N ALA A 242 21.25 -4.59 15.77
CA ALA A 242 20.14 -4.47 16.71
C ALA A 242 20.51 -4.90 18.14
N ALA A 243 21.49 -5.80 18.32
CA ALA A 243 21.94 -6.26 19.63
C ALA A 243 22.66 -5.15 20.45
N ASP A 244 23.19 -4.14 19.75
CA ASP A 244 23.83 -3.01 20.44
C ASP A 244 22.78 -2.08 21.11
N TYR A 245 21.48 -2.26 20.80
CA TYR A 245 20.38 -1.37 21.18
C TYR A 245 19.16 -2.14 21.72
N ASP A 246 19.36 -3.30 22.35
CA ASP A 246 18.29 -4.24 22.76
C ASP A 246 17.60 -3.86 24.09
N THR A 247 18.00 -2.76 24.75
CA THR A 247 17.36 -2.26 25.97
C THR A 247 17.08 -0.76 25.88
N VAL A 248 16.17 -0.24 26.74
CA VAL A 248 15.84 1.20 26.80
C VAL A 248 17.09 2.01 27.21
N GLU A 249 17.92 1.49 28.11
CA GLU A 249 19.15 2.15 28.57
C GLU A 249 20.13 2.36 27.41
N LYS A 250 20.33 1.34 26.56
CA LYS A 250 21.19 1.43 25.37
C LYS A 250 20.60 2.34 24.30
N LEU A 251 19.28 2.44 24.21
CA LEU A 251 18.57 3.36 23.32
C LEU A 251 18.58 4.80 23.78
N ARG A 252 18.78 5.04 25.09
CA ARG A 252 18.71 6.38 25.70
C ARG A 252 19.47 7.46 24.92
N PRO A 253 20.73 7.28 24.50
CA PRO A 253 21.46 8.30 23.74
C PRO A 253 20.78 8.69 22.41
N LEU A 254 20.05 7.74 21.78
CA LEU A 254 19.41 7.95 20.49
C LEU A 254 18.05 8.64 20.63
N ILE A 255 17.29 8.35 21.71
CA ILE A 255 15.92 8.82 21.89
C ILE A 255 15.82 10.05 22.78
N ALA A 256 16.87 10.43 23.53
CA ALA A 256 16.84 11.53 24.50
C ALA A 256 16.38 12.87 23.93
N VAL A 257 16.70 13.15 22.67
CA VAL A 257 16.26 14.38 21.96
C VAL A 257 14.72 14.46 21.88
N TRP A 258 14.05 13.30 21.88
CA TRP A 258 12.61 13.20 21.73
C TRP A 258 11.85 13.00 23.04
N THR A 259 12.49 12.39 24.04
CA THR A 259 11.82 11.99 25.29
C THR A 259 12.07 12.95 26.45
N GLY A 260 13.12 13.79 26.36
CA GLY A 260 13.62 14.52 27.54
C GLY A 260 14.16 13.57 28.63
N ALA A 261 14.66 14.14 29.72
CA ALA A 261 15.26 13.33 30.78
C ALA A 261 14.24 12.56 31.65
N SER A 262 13.04 13.10 31.80
CA SER A 262 12.03 12.60 32.75
C SER A 262 11.18 11.42 32.22
N ALA A 263 10.94 11.34 30.92
CA ALA A 263 10.02 10.34 30.34
C ALA A 263 10.67 8.96 30.13
N ILE A 264 11.98 8.83 30.26
CA ILE A 264 12.72 7.60 29.91
C ILE A 264 12.38 6.43 30.84
N SER A 265 12.08 6.70 32.12
CA SER A 265 11.70 5.66 33.09
C SER A 265 10.34 5.00 32.83
N GLU A 266 9.50 5.65 32.01
CA GLU A 266 8.14 5.18 31.69
C GLU A 266 8.06 4.49 30.33
N LEU A 267 9.20 4.30 29.65
CA LEU A 267 9.25 3.67 28.35
C LEU A 267 9.32 2.13 28.48
N THR A 268 8.44 1.45 27.79
CA THR A 268 8.46 -0.02 27.66
C THR A 268 8.88 -0.39 26.25
N LEU A 269 9.97 -1.18 26.15
CA LEU A 269 10.47 -1.67 24.88
C LEU A 269 9.53 -2.76 24.33
N ILE A 270 8.98 -2.52 23.13
CA ILE A 270 8.16 -3.49 22.40
C ILE A 270 9.03 -4.27 21.42
N ARG A 271 9.91 -3.55 20.70
CA ARG A 271 10.70 -4.17 19.65
C ARG A 271 11.92 -3.32 19.29
N VAL A 272 13.01 -4.04 19.03
CA VAL A 272 14.18 -3.54 18.29
C VAL A 272 14.43 -4.50 17.13
N THR A 273 14.59 -3.97 15.94
CA THR A 273 14.81 -4.81 14.76
C THR A 273 15.63 -4.06 13.72
N GLU A 274 16.49 -4.79 13.04
CA GLU A 274 17.24 -4.29 11.91
C GLU A 274 16.49 -4.56 10.60
N TYR A 275 16.39 -3.53 9.77
CA TYR A 275 15.87 -3.64 8.41
C TYR A 275 16.87 -3.10 7.40
N THR A 276 17.00 -3.82 6.29
CA THR A 276 17.65 -3.27 5.09
C THR A 276 16.60 -2.74 4.14
N PHE A 277 16.51 -1.42 4.04
CA PHE A 277 15.65 -0.75 3.08
C PHE A 277 16.20 -0.89 1.68
N ARG A 278 15.38 -1.37 0.75
CA ARG A 278 15.75 -1.65 -0.64
C ARG A 278 14.77 -0.96 -1.58
N ALA A 279 15.25 -0.66 -2.79
CA ALA A 279 14.44 -0.10 -3.87
C ALA A 279 14.53 -1.05 -5.08
N HIS A 280 13.60 -1.99 -5.16
CA HIS A 280 13.61 -3.05 -6.17
C HIS A 280 12.26 -3.17 -6.87
N VAL A 281 12.27 -3.57 -8.14
CA VAL A 281 11.06 -3.93 -8.89
C VAL A 281 11.34 -5.20 -9.68
N ALA A 282 10.40 -6.13 -9.70
CA ALA A 282 10.52 -7.37 -10.46
C ALA A 282 10.52 -7.11 -11.97
N SER A 283 11.29 -7.91 -12.71
CA SER A 283 11.46 -7.78 -14.16
C SER A 283 10.16 -7.94 -14.94
N HIS A 284 9.28 -8.82 -14.48
CA HIS A 284 7.91 -8.98 -14.96
C HIS A 284 7.01 -9.40 -13.80
N TRP A 285 5.70 -9.10 -13.90
CA TRP A 285 4.74 -9.29 -12.82
C TRP A 285 3.71 -10.37 -13.12
N ARG A 286 3.82 -10.95 -14.30
CA ARG A 286 2.93 -12.00 -14.81
C ARG A 286 3.72 -13.04 -15.62
N ASP A 287 3.39 -14.31 -15.41
CA ASP A 287 3.65 -15.40 -16.35
C ASP A 287 2.34 -16.16 -16.56
N ARG A 288 1.73 -16.03 -17.75
CA ARG A 288 0.45 -16.64 -18.09
C ARG A 288 -0.63 -16.41 -17.01
N ASN A 289 -0.91 -17.39 -16.18
CA ASN A 289 -1.97 -17.40 -15.16
C ASN A 289 -1.42 -17.11 -13.73
N VAL A 290 -0.15 -16.80 -13.59
CA VAL A 290 0.50 -16.50 -12.30
C VAL A 290 0.88 -15.04 -12.25
N PHE A 291 0.49 -14.35 -11.18
CA PHE A 291 0.75 -12.92 -10.93
C PHE A 291 1.49 -12.74 -9.62
N ILE A 292 2.27 -11.67 -9.51
CA ILE A 292 2.89 -11.22 -8.26
C ILE A 292 2.44 -9.81 -7.91
N LEU A 293 2.17 -9.57 -6.60
CA LEU A 293 1.62 -8.33 -6.06
C LEU A 293 2.39 -7.89 -4.80
N GLY A 294 2.39 -6.60 -4.52
CA GLY A 294 3.01 -6.03 -3.33
C GLY A 294 4.51 -6.30 -3.26
N ASP A 295 5.01 -6.66 -2.08
CA ASP A 295 6.45 -6.89 -1.86
C ASP A 295 7.01 -8.04 -2.71
N ALA A 296 6.18 -8.95 -3.20
CA ALA A 296 6.59 -9.96 -4.18
C ALA A 296 6.99 -9.33 -5.52
N ALA A 297 6.36 -8.21 -5.91
CA ALA A 297 6.60 -7.50 -7.15
C ALA A 297 7.54 -6.29 -7.00
N HIS A 298 7.52 -5.59 -5.85
CA HIS A 298 8.32 -4.38 -5.63
C HIS A 298 8.61 -4.11 -4.15
N LEU A 299 9.81 -3.62 -3.86
CA LEU A 299 10.24 -3.18 -2.54
C LEU A 299 10.43 -1.66 -2.55
N THR A 300 9.69 -0.95 -1.71
CA THR A 300 9.70 0.50 -1.62
C THR A 300 10.36 0.94 -0.31
N PRO A 301 11.37 1.84 -0.36
CA PRO A 301 11.91 2.43 0.86
C PRO A 301 10.83 3.17 1.66
N PRO A 302 10.86 3.13 3.00
CA PRO A 302 9.73 3.56 3.83
C PRO A 302 9.59 5.09 3.99
N PHE A 303 10.48 5.90 3.41
CA PHE A 303 10.56 7.36 3.61
C PHE A 303 9.27 8.15 3.31
N VAL A 304 8.33 7.54 2.59
CA VAL A 304 7.01 8.12 2.30
C VAL A 304 5.85 7.22 2.76
N GLY A 305 6.14 6.13 3.47
CA GLY A 305 5.13 5.22 4.03
C GLY A 305 4.23 4.53 3.02
N GLN A 306 4.71 4.22 1.79
CA GLN A 306 3.86 3.76 0.69
C GLN A 306 4.00 2.28 0.30
N GLY A 307 4.85 1.50 0.99
CA GLY A 307 5.10 0.09 0.61
C GLY A 307 3.86 -0.78 0.66
N MET A 308 3.20 -0.86 1.81
CA MET A 308 1.97 -1.63 2.01
C MET A 308 0.84 -1.12 1.10
N GLY A 309 0.66 0.20 1.03
CA GLY A 309 -0.36 0.83 0.18
C GLY A 309 -0.17 0.51 -1.30
N ALA A 310 1.06 0.38 -1.78
CA ALA A 310 1.31 -0.03 -3.16
C ALA A 310 0.79 -1.45 -3.45
N GLY A 311 0.96 -2.40 -2.52
CA GLY A 311 0.41 -3.75 -2.64
C GLY A 311 -1.11 -3.79 -2.60
N ILE A 312 -1.74 -3.00 -1.74
CA ILE A 312 -3.21 -2.86 -1.68
C ILE A 312 -3.75 -2.28 -3.01
N ARG A 313 -3.05 -1.29 -3.60
CA ARG A 313 -3.39 -0.77 -4.94
C ARG A 313 -3.21 -1.81 -6.05
N ASP A 314 -2.22 -2.69 -5.92
CA ASP A 314 -2.04 -3.79 -6.88
C ASP A 314 -3.24 -4.74 -6.84
N ALA A 315 -3.68 -5.12 -5.64
CA ALA A 315 -4.86 -5.94 -5.45
C ALA A 315 -6.11 -5.26 -6.03
N ALA A 316 -6.36 -3.99 -5.70
CA ALA A 316 -7.49 -3.22 -6.22
C ALA A 316 -7.47 -3.06 -7.75
N ASN A 317 -6.29 -3.00 -8.37
CA ASN A 317 -6.16 -2.90 -9.83
C ASN A 317 -6.41 -4.24 -10.54
N LEU A 318 -5.94 -5.37 -9.98
CA LEU A 318 -5.97 -6.67 -10.64
C LEU A 318 -7.31 -7.40 -10.45
N THR A 319 -7.90 -7.35 -9.25
CA THR A 319 -8.99 -8.27 -8.85
C THR A 319 -10.25 -8.12 -9.68
N TRP A 320 -10.72 -6.90 -9.97
CA TRP A 320 -11.90 -6.70 -10.82
C TRP A 320 -11.69 -7.13 -12.28
N LYS A 321 -10.45 -6.96 -12.80
CA LYS A 321 -10.08 -7.45 -14.13
C LYS A 321 -10.12 -8.97 -14.17
N LEU A 322 -9.57 -9.59 -13.13
CA LEU A 322 -9.53 -11.04 -13.00
C LEU A 322 -10.93 -11.62 -12.85
N ALA A 323 -11.78 -11.01 -12.02
CA ALA A 323 -13.18 -11.40 -11.87
C ALA A 323 -13.94 -11.29 -13.19
N GLY A 324 -13.80 -10.17 -13.91
CA GLY A 324 -14.45 -9.98 -15.21
C GLY A 324 -13.97 -10.96 -16.30
N VAL A 325 -12.71 -11.41 -16.23
CA VAL A 325 -12.19 -12.47 -17.13
C VAL A 325 -12.75 -13.84 -16.75
N LEU A 326 -12.83 -14.16 -15.46
CA LEU A 326 -13.39 -15.43 -14.98
C LEU A 326 -14.89 -15.56 -15.30
N ASP A 327 -15.61 -14.44 -15.25
CA ASP A 327 -17.05 -14.36 -15.60
C ASP A 327 -17.29 -14.23 -17.13
N GLY A 328 -16.24 -14.20 -17.94
CA GLY A 328 -16.34 -14.08 -19.39
C GLY A 328 -16.76 -12.70 -19.92
N GLN A 329 -16.89 -11.69 -19.04
CA GLN A 329 -17.25 -10.31 -19.41
C GLN A 329 -16.07 -9.54 -20.03
N LEU A 330 -14.84 -9.91 -19.67
CA LEU A 330 -13.63 -9.28 -20.17
C LEU A 330 -12.72 -10.31 -20.87
N PRO A 331 -12.06 -9.91 -21.95
CA PRO A 331 -11.10 -10.78 -22.63
C PRO A 331 -9.81 -10.91 -21.83
N THR A 332 -9.15 -12.06 -21.88
CA THR A 332 -7.96 -12.41 -21.08
C THR A 332 -6.81 -11.41 -21.23
N HIS A 333 -6.65 -10.75 -22.39
CA HIS A 333 -5.60 -9.77 -22.61
C HIS A 333 -5.74 -8.50 -21.76
N VAL A 334 -6.91 -8.24 -21.16
CA VAL A 334 -7.10 -7.15 -20.20
C VAL A 334 -6.18 -7.31 -18.97
N LEU A 335 -5.85 -8.55 -18.62
CA LEU A 335 -4.94 -8.83 -17.50
C LEU A 335 -3.51 -8.33 -17.74
N ASP A 336 -3.08 -8.11 -18.97
CA ASP A 336 -1.77 -7.52 -19.30
C ASP A 336 -1.68 -6.05 -18.85
N THR A 337 -2.83 -5.38 -18.73
CA THR A 337 -2.89 -3.99 -18.27
C THR A 337 -2.47 -3.84 -16.82
N TYR A 338 -2.52 -4.90 -16.01
CA TYR A 338 -2.07 -4.87 -14.62
C TYR A 338 -0.59 -4.44 -14.53
N GLU A 339 0.31 -5.16 -15.16
CA GLU A 339 1.74 -4.81 -15.16
C GLU A 339 1.99 -3.47 -15.86
N GLN A 340 1.32 -3.21 -17.00
CA GLN A 340 1.47 -1.97 -17.76
C GLN A 340 1.10 -0.73 -16.94
N GLU A 341 0.11 -0.82 -16.07
CA GLU A 341 -0.38 0.28 -15.25
C GLU A 341 0.40 0.39 -13.92
N ARG A 342 0.55 -0.74 -13.20
CA ARG A 342 1.05 -0.76 -11.83
C ARG A 342 2.57 -0.68 -11.73
N LYS A 343 3.31 -1.35 -12.58
CA LYS A 343 4.77 -1.37 -12.50
C LYS A 343 5.41 0.01 -12.72
N PRO A 344 5.02 0.82 -13.74
CA PRO A 344 5.51 2.19 -13.85
C PRO A 344 5.05 3.09 -12.70
N HIS A 345 3.85 2.86 -12.15
CA HIS A 345 3.37 3.59 -10.99
C HIS A 345 4.23 3.31 -9.75
N ALA A 346 4.52 2.03 -9.46
CA ALA A 346 5.41 1.63 -8.37
C ALA A 346 6.81 2.24 -8.52
N TRP A 347 7.38 2.26 -9.73
CA TRP A 347 8.66 2.92 -10.00
C TRP A 347 8.64 4.42 -9.69
N LYS A 348 7.56 5.13 -10.01
CA LYS A 348 7.42 6.56 -9.69
C LYS A 348 7.37 6.76 -8.17
N MET A 349 6.62 5.93 -7.44
CA MET A 349 6.54 5.99 -5.98
C MET A 349 7.90 5.72 -5.32
N ILE A 350 8.61 4.68 -5.79
CA ILE A 350 9.99 4.39 -5.34
C ILE A 350 10.92 5.58 -5.61
N THR A 351 10.80 6.23 -6.77
CA THR A 351 11.63 7.41 -7.11
C THR A 351 11.38 8.58 -6.16
N ILE A 352 10.11 8.83 -5.80
CA ILE A 352 9.74 9.86 -4.81
C ILE A 352 10.32 9.49 -3.44
N ALA A 353 10.18 8.24 -3.00
CA ALA A 353 10.73 7.77 -1.73
C ALA A 353 12.27 7.92 -1.68
N LEU A 354 12.96 7.58 -2.77
CA LEU A 354 14.42 7.77 -2.88
C LEU A 354 14.83 9.24 -2.82
N ALA A 355 14.06 10.16 -3.42
CA ALA A 355 14.35 11.58 -3.37
C ALA A 355 14.23 12.13 -1.94
N VAL A 356 13.17 11.74 -1.20
CA VAL A 356 13.02 12.10 0.22
C VAL A 356 14.15 11.49 1.05
N GLY A 357 14.45 10.20 0.85
CA GLY A 357 15.55 9.51 1.54
C GLY A 357 16.92 10.15 1.27
N ALA A 358 17.19 10.60 0.04
CA ALA A 358 18.42 11.29 -0.32
C ALA A 358 18.52 12.66 0.39
N ALA A 359 17.42 13.42 0.42
CA ALA A 359 17.38 14.69 1.17
C ALA A 359 17.64 14.48 2.67
N MET A 360 17.05 13.42 3.26
CA MET A 360 17.17 13.08 4.67
C MET A 360 18.59 12.60 5.03
N THR A 361 19.21 11.75 4.19
CA THR A 361 20.45 11.05 4.49
C THR A 361 21.71 11.70 3.87
N ALA A 362 21.59 12.91 3.31
CA ALA A 362 22.72 13.64 2.73
C ALA A 362 23.85 13.86 3.75
N ARG A 363 25.08 13.49 3.38
CA ARG A 363 26.29 13.57 4.22
C ARG A 363 27.25 14.63 3.72
N GLY A 364 28.05 15.16 4.64
CA GLY A 364 29.08 16.17 4.35
C GLY A 364 28.54 17.59 4.40
N THR A 365 29.44 18.55 4.68
CA THR A 365 29.11 19.96 4.90
C THR A 365 28.45 20.62 3.68
N ALA A 366 28.96 20.35 2.47
CA ALA A 366 28.42 20.90 1.22
C ALA A 366 27.00 20.37 0.95
N ALA A 367 26.77 19.07 1.05
CA ALA A 367 25.45 18.49 0.81
C ALA A 367 24.42 18.96 1.85
N THR A 368 24.83 19.10 3.12
CA THR A 368 24.01 19.65 4.19
C THR A 368 23.67 21.13 3.94
N ALA A 369 24.63 21.94 3.54
CA ALA A 369 24.41 23.35 3.20
C ALA A 369 23.46 23.49 2.02
N ILE A 370 23.65 22.71 0.96
CA ILE A 370 22.77 22.68 -0.24
C ILE A 370 21.34 22.28 0.17
N ARG A 371 21.18 21.22 0.96
CA ARG A 371 19.87 20.79 1.46
C ARG A 371 19.20 21.91 2.25
N ASN A 372 19.88 22.47 3.25
CA ASN A 372 19.33 23.51 4.10
C ASN A 372 18.98 24.80 3.34
N LEU A 373 19.68 25.05 2.22
CA LEU A 373 19.38 26.16 1.32
C LEU A 373 18.19 25.87 0.40
N LEU A 374 18.15 24.69 -0.23
CA LEU A 374 17.19 24.37 -1.29
C LEU A 374 15.85 23.89 -0.75
N VAL A 375 15.83 23.00 0.28
CA VAL A 375 14.59 22.38 0.75
C VAL A 375 13.56 23.42 1.24
N PRO A 376 13.91 24.44 2.03
CA PRO A 376 12.94 25.47 2.41
C PRO A 376 12.38 26.26 1.22
N ARG A 377 13.15 26.36 0.13
CA ARG A 377 12.76 27.13 -1.09
C ARG A 377 11.84 26.36 -2.01
N LEU A 378 11.79 25.03 -1.94
CA LEU A 378 10.90 24.22 -2.76
C LEU A 378 9.41 24.58 -2.57
N GLN A 379 9.02 25.06 -1.38
CA GLN A 379 7.65 25.49 -1.10
C GLN A 379 7.21 26.73 -1.91
N TYR A 380 8.17 27.53 -2.42
CA TYR A 380 7.90 28.73 -3.22
C TYR A 380 7.78 28.45 -4.72
N ILE A 381 8.06 27.22 -5.16
CA ILE A 381 7.91 26.85 -6.57
C ILE A 381 6.41 26.75 -6.91
N PRO A 382 5.90 27.56 -7.86
CA PRO A 382 4.48 27.56 -8.22
C PRO A 382 4.01 26.15 -8.61
N GLY A 383 2.90 25.72 -8.02
CA GLY A 383 2.30 24.41 -8.31
C GLY A 383 2.99 23.19 -7.64
N LEU A 384 4.23 23.31 -7.16
CA LEU A 384 4.89 22.21 -6.46
C LEU A 384 4.27 21.97 -5.09
N ARG A 385 4.01 23.04 -4.34
CA ARG A 385 3.36 22.98 -3.01
C ARG A 385 1.99 22.30 -3.11
N SER A 386 1.15 22.70 -4.06
CA SER A 386 -0.16 22.08 -4.24
C SER A 386 -0.07 20.59 -4.62
N ARG A 387 0.86 20.23 -5.51
CA ARG A 387 1.09 18.81 -5.87
C ARG A 387 1.54 17.96 -4.68
N ILE A 388 2.42 18.50 -3.84
CA ILE A 388 2.89 17.82 -2.63
C ILE A 388 1.79 17.73 -1.57
N GLN A 389 0.99 18.78 -1.38
CA GLN A 389 -0.08 18.84 -0.40
C GLN A 389 -1.29 17.96 -0.78
N HIS A 390 -1.65 17.87 -2.06
CA HIS A 390 -2.79 17.07 -2.51
C HIS A 390 -2.52 15.55 -2.49
N SER A 391 -1.33 15.13 -2.08
CA SER A 391 -0.90 13.72 -1.96
C SER A 391 -1.38 12.78 -3.08
N GLY A 392 -1.73 13.34 -4.22
CA GLY A 392 -2.17 12.53 -5.36
C GLY A 392 -1.09 11.53 -5.75
N THR A 393 -1.43 10.26 -5.71
CA THR A 393 -0.58 9.23 -6.28
C THR A 393 -0.40 9.48 -7.78
N PRO A 394 0.73 9.12 -8.37
CA PRO A 394 0.94 9.32 -9.79
C PRO A 394 -0.13 8.65 -10.63
N ALA A 395 -0.66 9.35 -11.63
CA ALA A 395 -1.60 8.75 -12.55
C ALA A 395 -1.02 7.48 -13.22
N LEU A 396 -1.88 6.46 -13.39
CA LEU A 396 -1.55 5.25 -14.14
C LEU A 396 -1.08 5.59 -15.55
N THR A 397 -0.24 4.75 -16.12
CA THR A 397 0.27 4.92 -17.48
C THR A 397 -0.78 4.52 -18.51
N ARG A 398 -0.55 4.87 -19.79
CA ARG A 398 -1.40 4.45 -20.89
C ARG A 398 -1.46 2.92 -20.97
N SER A 399 -2.66 2.39 -21.13
CA SER A 399 -2.95 0.97 -21.36
C SER A 399 -4.17 0.83 -22.28
N ALA A 400 -4.64 -0.38 -22.52
CA ALA A 400 -5.90 -0.61 -23.22
C ALA A 400 -7.11 -0.01 -22.47
N LEU A 401 -7.01 0.14 -21.13
CA LEU A 401 -8.07 0.70 -20.27
C LEU A 401 -7.84 2.18 -19.93
N VAL A 402 -6.62 2.67 -20.04
CA VAL A 402 -6.24 4.07 -19.71
C VAL A 402 -5.90 4.81 -20.99
N ASN A 403 -6.90 5.48 -21.57
CA ASN A 403 -6.74 6.23 -22.81
C ASN A 403 -6.26 7.67 -22.53
N LYS A 404 -4.99 7.96 -22.85
CA LYS A 404 -4.36 9.29 -22.70
C LYS A 404 -4.29 10.02 -24.03
N THR A 405 -5.42 10.56 -24.47
CA THR A 405 -5.44 11.53 -25.59
C THR A 405 -5.04 12.94 -25.08
N PRO A 406 -4.65 13.87 -25.97
CA PRO A 406 -4.32 15.24 -25.56
C PRO A 406 -5.44 15.91 -24.73
N ARG A 407 -6.70 15.61 -25.01
CA ARG A 407 -7.88 16.21 -24.35
C ARG A 407 -8.15 15.65 -22.95
N CYS A 408 -7.73 14.40 -22.64
CA CYS A 408 -8.00 13.78 -21.35
C CYS A 408 -6.72 13.42 -20.57
N ARG A 409 -5.57 13.94 -21.01
CA ARG A 409 -4.24 13.54 -20.48
C ARG A 409 -4.08 13.79 -18.98
N GLN A 410 -4.75 14.81 -18.44
CA GLN A 410 -4.62 15.14 -17.02
C GLN A 410 -5.48 14.26 -16.13
N LEU A 411 -6.62 13.76 -16.63
CA LEU A 411 -7.55 12.93 -15.86
C LEU A 411 -7.32 11.44 -16.07
N ALA A 412 -6.91 11.03 -17.28
CA ALA A 412 -6.77 9.61 -17.61
C ALA A 412 -5.73 8.93 -16.72
N GLY A 413 -6.16 7.87 -16.05
CA GLY A 413 -5.38 7.09 -15.11
C GLY A 413 -5.33 7.69 -13.69
N THR A 414 -6.05 8.79 -13.41
CA THR A 414 -6.26 9.30 -12.05
C THR A 414 -7.53 8.71 -11.46
N GLN A 415 -7.61 8.68 -10.14
CA GLN A 415 -8.84 8.31 -9.46
C GLN A 415 -9.81 9.50 -9.41
N ILE A 416 -11.09 9.19 -9.60
CA ILE A 416 -12.15 10.17 -9.37
C ILE A 416 -12.20 10.53 -7.88
N PRO A 417 -12.33 11.83 -7.52
CA PRO A 417 -12.43 12.23 -6.13
C PRO A 417 -13.75 11.72 -5.51
N ASN A 418 -13.70 11.31 -4.24
CA ASN A 418 -14.88 10.83 -3.51
C ASN A 418 -15.68 12.00 -2.91
N LEU A 419 -16.26 12.79 -3.78
CA LEU A 419 -17.02 14.01 -3.44
C LEU A 419 -18.42 13.67 -2.91
N VAL A 420 -18.97 14.62 -2.14
CA VAL A 420 -20.40 14.65 -1.86
C VAL A 420 -21.09 15.36 -3.03
N LEU A 421 -21.97 14.65 -3.71
CA LEU A 421 -22.69 15.15 -4.88
C LEU A 421 -23.87 16.04 -4.48
N SER A 422 -24.48 16.72 -5.46
CA SER A 422 -25.63 17.62 -5.26
C SER A 422 -26.80 16.95 -4.53
N GLN A 423 -26.94 15.64 -4.65
CA GLN A 423 -27.98 14.83 -4.00
C GLN A 423 -27.61 14.42 -2.54
N GLY A 424 -26.48 14.88 -1.99
CA GLY A 424 -26.05 14.58 -0.63
C GLY A 424 -25.36 13.22 -0.45
N HIS A 425 -25.21 12.42 -1.50
CA HIS A 425 -24.51 11.13 -1.47
C HIS A 425 -23.05 11.28 -1.89
N ARG A 426 -22.17 10.46 -1.31
CA ARG A 426 -20.80 10.33 -1.83
C ARG A 426 -20.81 9.61 -3.17
N ILE A 427 -19.89 9.97 -4.06
CA ILE A 427 -19.83 9.38 -5.40
C ILE A 427 -19.63 7.85 -5.34
N ASP A 428 -18.87 7.34 -4.38
CA ASP A 428 -18.62 5.90 -4.22
C ASP A 428 -19.89 5.08 -3.99
N THR A 429 -20.88 5.65 -3.29
CA THR A 429 -22.16 4.96 -3.04
C THR A 429 -23.00 4.80 -4.33
N LEU A 430 -22.71 5.59 -5.36
CA LEU A 430 -23.39 5.55 -6.64
C LEU A 430 -22.62 4.82 -7.74
N LEU A 431 -21.28 4.73 -7.63
CA LEU A 431 -20.43 4.06 -8.61
C LEU A 431 -20.65 2.53 -8.63
N GLY A 432 -20.93 1.93 -7.46
CA GLY A 432 -21.01 0.49 -7.34
C GLY A 432 -19.68 -0.21 -7.61
N SER A 433 -19.76 -1.50 -7.99
CA SER A 433 -18.59 -2.36 -8.26
C SER A 433 -18.24 -2.49 -9.76
N GLY A 434 -19.00 -1.85 -10.65
CA GLY A 434 -18.85 -1.96 -12.10
C GLY A 434 -18.25 -0.71 -12.75
N PHE A 435 -18.39 -0.64 -14.07
CA PHE A 435 -18.06 0.57 -14.84
C PHE A 435 -19.07 1.66 -14.59
N ALA A 436 -18.64 2.91 -14.71
CA ALA A 436 -19.51 4.07 -14.59
C ALA A 436 -19.20 5.12 -15.67
N LEU A 437 -20.24 5.76 -16.18
CA LEU A 437 -20.12 7.00 -16.92
C LEU A 437 -20.34 8.16 -15.94
N VAL A 438 -19.37 9.06 -15.86
CA VAL A 438 -19.49 10.29 -15.05
C VAL A 438 -19.43 11.48 -15.99
N ALA A 439 -20.45 12.34 -15.95
CA ALA A 439 -20.59 13.46 -16.86
C ALA A 439 -21.13 14.71 -16.14
N SER A 440 -20.87 15.88 -16.72
CA SER A 440 -21.45 17.16 -16.28
C SER A 440 -22.58 17.65 -17.20
N GLU A 441 -22.91 16.89 -18.22
CA GLU A 441 -23.98 17.18 -19.17
C GLU A 441 -24.87 15.95 -19.35
N THR A 442 -26.12 16.19 -19.75
CA THR A 442 -27.05 15.11 -20.04
C THR A 442 -26.54 14.21 -21.15
N VAL A 443 -26.50 12.93 -20.87
CA VAL A 443 -26.16 11.89 -21.86
C VAL A 443 -27.40 11.55 -22.66
N ASP A 444 -27.23 11.32 -23.94
CA ASP A 444 -28.33 10.89 -24.83
C ASP A 444 -29.02 9.63 -24.32
N ALA A 445 -30.36 9.55 -24.52
CA ALA A 445 -31.17 8.48 -23.97
C ALA A 445 -30.77 7.09 -24.49
N ASP A 446 -30.42 6.98 -25.79
CA ASP A 446 -29.98 5.74 -26.38
C ASP A 446 -28.63 5.27 -25.84
N GLN A 447 -27.70 6.21 -25.64
CA GLN A 447 -26.40 5.94 -24.98
C GLN A 447 -26.61 5.50 -23.53
N GLN A 448 -27.50 6.17 -22.78
CA GLN A 448 -27.83 5.75 -21.41
C GLN A 448 -28.39 4.32 -21.39
N ALA A 449 -29.33 4.01 -22.27
CA ALA A 449 -29.91 2.68 -22.36
C ALA A 449 -28.87 1.61 -22.72
N GLN A 450 -27.93 1.92 -23.61
CA GLN A 450 -26.84 1.01 -23.98
C GLN A 450 -25.87 0.78 -22.78
N LEU A 451 -25.49 1.82 -22.06
CA LEU A 451 -24.60 1.73 -20.90
C LEU A 451 -25.25 0.92 -19.77
N ARG A 452 -26.53 1.20 -19.47
CA ARG A 452 -27.28 0.44 -18.45
C ARG A 452 -27.42 -1.04 -18.80
N ARG A 453 -27.64 -1.38 -20.07
CA ARG A 453 -27.66 -2.79 -20.53
C ARG A 453 -26.33 -3.51 -20.31
N ARG A 454 -25.23 -2.75 -20.26
CA ARG A 454 -23.87 -3.27 -19.93
C ARG A 454 -23.56 -3.23 -18.45
N GLY A 455 -24.54 -2.88 -17.59
CA GLY A 455 -24.35 -2.81 -16.14
C GLY A 455 -23.58 -1.57 -15.66
N ALA A 456 -23.37 -0.55 -16.52
CA ALA A 456 -22.65 0.65 -16.11
C ALA A 456 -23.55 1.61 -15.31
N ALA A 457 -23.03 2.14 -14.21
CA ALA A 457 -23.65 3.26 -13.50
C ALA A 457 -23.54 4.55 -14.32
N ILE A 458 -24.51 5.44 -14.20
CA ILE A 458 -24.50 6.75 -14.87
C ILE A 458 -24.68 7.83 -13.81
N ILE A 459 -23.68 8.69 -13.67
CA ILE A 459 -23.66 9.80 -12.72
C ILE A 459 -23.55 11.10 -13.52
N VAL A 460 -24.56 11.94 -13.39
CA VAL A 460 -24.60 13.26 -14.04
C VAL A 460 -24.71 14.33 -12.96
N GLU A 461 -23.73 15.22 -12.90
CA GLU A 461 -23.69 16.36 -11.99
C GLU A 461 -23.81 17.67 -12.78
N PRO A 462 -24.50 18.68 -12.23
CA PRO A 462 -24.72 19.94 -12.95
C PRO A 462 -23.42 20.69 -13.21
N ARG A 463 -23.40 21.50 -14.26
CA ARG A 463 -22.31 22.43 -14.56
C ARG A 463 -22.06 23.35 -13.36
N GLY A 464 -20.78 23.61 -13.06
CA GLY A 464 -20.36 24.42 -11.92
C GLY A 464 -20.22 23.64 -10.60
N SER A 465 -20.64 22.36 -10.55
CA SER A 465 -20.36 21.48 -9.40
C SER A 465 -18.85 21.24 -9.21
N GLU A 466 -18.47 20.71 -8.06
CA GLU A 466 -17.06 20.35 -7.81
C GLU A 466 -16.59 19.25 -8.77
N LEU A 467 -17.46 18.28 -9.08
CA LEU A 467 -17.19 17.22 -10.03
C LEU A 467 -17.03 17.78 -11.46
N ASP A 468 -17.88 18.73 -11.90
CA ASP A 468 -17.73 19.41 -13.19
C ASP A 468 -16.37 20.13 -13.29
N ARG A 469 -15.99 20.86 -12.23
CA ARG A 469 -14.67 21.52 -12.19
C ARG A 469 -13.52 20.53 -12.28
N TRP A 470 -13.67 19.34 -11.68
CA TRP A 470 -12.67 18.29 -11.79
C TRP A 470 -12.63 17.71 -13.20
N LEU A 471 -13.78 17.40 -13.82
CA LEU A 471 -13.87 16.87 -15.19
C LEU A 471 -13.26 17.82 -16.23
N ARG A 472 -13.37 19.13 -16.03
CA ARG A 472 -12.82 20.16 -16.93
C ARG A 472 -11.28 20.32 -16.85
N ARG A 473 -10.60 19.59 -15.98
CA ARG A 473 -9.12 19.57 -15.94
C ARG A 473 -8.52 18.68 -17.03
N GLY A 474 -9.35 17.89 -17.71
CA GLY A 474 -8.96 16.98 -18.78
C GLY A 474 -8.99 17.56 -20.18
#